data_aa383c2eacfbd45cce3caed79fefae4c
#
_entry.id   aa383c2eacfbd45cce3caed79fefae4c
#
_cell.length_a   1.000
_cell.length_b   1.000
_cell.length_c   1.000
_cell.angle_alpha   90.00
_cell.angle_beta   90.00
_cell.angle_gamma   90.00
#
_symmetry.space_group_name_H-M   'P 1'
#
loop_
_entity.id
_entity.type
_entity.pdbx_description
1 polymer ?
#
loop_
_entity_poly.entity_id
_entity_poly.type
_entity_poly.pdbx_seq_one_letter_code
_entity_poly.pdbx_strand_id
1 'polypeptide(L)'
;VYFFRALRDSSKNGELTPEYVAKAWLNYARDGIGMFWWGGYGVSTEHTAYINLTRGIPAPQSGSAATNGKLLSDQIGGQIFIDTWGLIWPGRPDKAADYAQAAASVSHDGEGLNGARYIAACIALAFQEQDIGKIVELALKEIPSESLYAKVVEAVIAHHKAHPDDWESCLEMLHRDWGYDKYGGVCHIIPNAGVCVLAMLYGAGDFNRTVEIATMCSWDTDCNAGNVGTVLGVLTGL
;
A
#
# COMPACT_ATOMS: atom_id res chain seq x y z
N VAL A 1 -2.66 13.10 6.67
CA VAL A 1 -2.31 14.32 7.45
C VAL A 1 -0.92 14.19 8.06
N TYR A 2 -0.61 13.11 8.84
CA TYR A 2 0.67 12.96 9.53
C TYR A 2 1.85 12.85 8.56
N PHE A 3 1.71 12.11 7.46
CA PHE A 3 2.75 11.99 6.43
C PHE A 3 3.02 13.31 5.72
N PHE A 4 1.99 14.07 5.38
CA PHE A 4 2.17 15.39 4.81
C PHE A 4 2.86 16.36 5.80
N ARG A 5 2.59 16.23 7.10
CA ARG A 5 3.32 16.96 8.14
C ARG A 5 4.78 16.53 8.20
N ALA A 6 5.07 15.24 8.12
CA ALA A 6 6.44 14.73 8.08
C ALA A 6 7.22 15.32 6.90
N LEU A 7 6.62 15.35 5.71
CA LEU A 7 7.21 15.98 4.53
C LEU A 7 7.52 17.45 4.76
N ARG A 8 6.56 18.22 5.29
CA ARG A 8 6.75 19.65 5.56
C ARG A 8 7.84 19.91 6.60
N ASP A 9 7.89 19.11 7.66
CA ASP A 9 8.85 19.28 8.73
C ASP A 9 10.26 18.82 8.31
N SER A 10 10.36 17.79 7.43
CA SER A 10 11.63 17.31 6.89
C SER A 10 12.20 18.19 5.77
N SER A 11 11.37 18.91 5.03
CA SER A 11 11.76 19.70 3.84
C SER A 11 12.87 20.74 4.10
N LYS A 12 13.06 21.14 5.34
CA LYS A 12 14.11 22.06 5.77
C LYS A 12 15.49 21.40 5.93
N ASN A 13 15.54 20.07 6.01
CA ASN A 13 16.72 19.30 6.40
C ASN A 13 17.14 18.25 5.36
N GLY A 14 16.51 18.22 4.17
CA GLY A 14 16.86 17.29 3.10
C GLY A 14 15.84 16.16 2.90
N GLU A 15 16.31 14.93 2.76
CA GLU A 15 15.47 13.78 2.41
C GLU A 15 14.57 13.31 3.56
N LEU A 16 13.41 12.74 3.20
CA LEU A 16 12.51 12.09 4.15
C LEU A 16 13.16 10.81 4.68
N THR A 17 13.19 10.67 6.00
CA THR A 17 13.64 9.44 6.67
C THR A 17 12.57 8.87 7.60
N PRO A 18 12.64 7.58 7.97
CA PRO A 18 11.72 6.99 8.93
C PRO A 18 11.65 7.78 10.25
N GLU A 19 12.76 8.34 10.71
CA GLU A 19 12.81 9.12 11.94
C GLU A 19 12.00 10.42 11.86
N TYR A 20 12.00 11.10 10.70
CA TYR A 20 11.15 12.29 10.49
C TYR A 20 9.67 11.93 10.50
N VAL A 21 9.30 10.81 9.90
CA VAL A 21 7.92 10.32 9.92
C VAL A 21 7.50 9.93 11.34
N ALA A 22 8.34 9.20 12.07
CA ALA A 22 8.11 8.84 13.46
C ALA A 22 7.96 10.07 14.36
N LYS A 23 8.79 11.08 14.15
CA LYS A 23 8.70 12.36 14.88
C LYS A 23 7.38 13.08 14.60
N ALA A 24 6.90 13.06 13.35
CA ALA A 24 5.59 13.62 13.02
C ALA A 24 4.45 12.87 13.71
N TRP A 25 4.54 11.53 13.79
CA TRP A 25 3.59 10.72 14.55
C TRP A 25 3.57 11.13 16.04
N LEU A 26 4.72 11.17 16.69
CA LEU A 26 4.82 11.56 18.10
C LEU A 26 4.36 12.99 18.37
N ASN A 27 4.56 13.91 17.42
CA ASN A 27 4.16 15.30 17.57
C ASN A 27 2.66 15.53 17.38
N TYR A 28 2.03 14.79 16.45
CA TYR A 28 0.67 15.11 15.98
C TYR A 28 -0.37 14.04 16.31
N ALA A 29 0.01 12.77 16.49
CA ALA A 29 -0.91 11.72 16.93
C ALA A 29 -1.13 11.78 18.45
N ARG A 30 -2.29 11.33 18.88
CA ARG A 30 -2.63 11.13 20.31
C ARG A 30 -3.41 9.84 20.42
N ASP A 31 -3.03 9.02 21.38
CA ASP A 31 -3.66 7.72 21.62
C ASP A 31 -5.18 7.84 21.72
N GLY A 32 -5.89 7.01 20.96
CA GLY A 32 -7.34 6.99 20.89
C GLY A 32 -8.01 8.17 20.20
N ILE A 33 -7.24 9.11 19.62
CA ILE A 33 -7.78 10.32 18.98
C ILE A 33 -7.35 10.39 17.52
N GLY A 34 -8.30 10.75 16.64
CA GLY A 34 -8.07 10.98 15.21
C GLY A 34 -8.22 9.71 14.38
N MET A 35 -7.61 9.72 13.19
CA MET A 35 -7.86 8.75 12.12
C MET A 35 -6.89 7.56 12.10
N PHE A 36 -6.08 7.38 13.14
CA PHE A 36 -5.31 6.14 13.30
C PHE A 36 -6.25 4.98 13.66
N TRP A 37 -5.92 3.81 13.20
CA TRP A 37 -6.60 2.62 13.69
C TRP A 37 -6.09 2.23 15.09
N TRP A 38 -6.81 2.64 16.12
CA TRP A 38 -6.49 2.39 17.52
C TRP A 38 -7.00 1.00 17.99
N GLY A 39 -6.69 -0.04 17.21
CA GLY A 39 -7.18 -1.41 17.44
C GLY A 39 -6.49 -2.21 18.55
N GLY A 40 -5.49 -1.63 19.21
CA GLY A 40 -4.75 -2.28 20.29
C GLY A 40 -3.33 -2.68 19.91
N TYR A 41 -2.48 -2.78 20.94
CA TYR A 41 -1.11 -3.26 20.81
C TYR A 41 -1.09 -4.74 20.39
N GLY A 42 -0.30 -5.08 19.38
CA GLY A 42 -0.24 -6.44 18.82
C GLY A 42 -1.41 -6.81 17.89
N VAL A 43 -2.35 -5.88 17.66
CA VAL A 43 -3.49 -6.06 16.74
C VAL A 43 -3.41 -5.05 15.59
N SER A 44 -3.40 -3.76 15.90
CA SER A 44 -3.19 -2.69 14.92
C SER A 44 -1.70 -2.41 14.74
N THR A 45 -1.23 -2.39 13.50
CA THR A 45 0.16 -2.04 13.15
C THR A 45 0.49 -0.62 13.59
N GLU A 46 -0.40 0.32 13.34
CA GLU A 46 -0.23 1.74 13.64
C GLU A 46 -0.20 1.98 15.15
N HIS A 47 -1.16 1.41 15.87
CA HIS A 47 -1.20 1.53 17.34
C HIS A 47 0.02 0.90 17.97
N THR A 48 0.44 -0.28 17.50
CA THR A 48 1.64 -0.97 17.97
C THR A 48 2.89 -0.12 17.73
N ALA A 49 3.08 0.40 16.53
CA ALA A 49 4.21 1.25 16.21
C ALA A 49 4.21 2.54 17.03
N TYR A 50 3.05 3.18 17.23
CA TYR A 50 2.92 4.37 18.06
C TYR A 50 3.34 4.08 19.52
N ILE A 51 2.87 2.99 20.11
CA ILE A 51 3.27 2.57 21.46
C ILE A 51 4.78 2.27 21.52
N ASN A 52 5.33 1.58 20.52
CA ASN A 52 6.77 1.32 20.43
C ASN A 52 7.57 2.63 20.41
N LEU A 53 7.17 3.59 19.59
CA LEU A 53 7.79 4.92 19.52
C LEU A 53 7.72 5.64 20.87
N THR A 54 6.58 5.63 21.54
CA THR A 54 6.42 6.27 22.87
C THR A 54 7.26 5.61 23.96
N ARG A 55 7.60 4.32 23.78
CA ARG A 55 8.50 3.55 24.66
C ARG A 55 9.98 3.71 24.30
N GLY A 56 10.30 4.51 23.29
CA GLY A 56 11.68 4.78 22.87
C GLY A 56 12.26 3.78 21.86
N ILE A 57 11.44 2.91 21.27
CA ILE A 57 11.87 2.06 20.15
C ILE A 57 11.80 2.93 18.88
N PRO A 58 12.95 3.29 18.25
CA PRO A 58 12.94 4.21 17.13
C PRO A 58 12.45 3.54 15.83
N ALA A 59 12.03 4.35 14.84
CA ALA A 59 11.83 3.86 13.48
C ALA A 59 13.21 3.61 12.81
N PRO A 60 13.33 2.58 11.95
CA PRO A 60 12.27 1.66 11.50
C PRO A 60 11.99 0.48 12.46
N GLN A 61 12.74 0.32 13.56
CA GLN A 61 12.56 -0.81 14.50
C GLN A 61 11.14 -0.85 15.09
N SER A 62 10.49 0.31 15.25
CA SER A 62 9.11 0.40 15.76
C SER A 62 8.08 -0.40 14.94
N GLY A 63 8.33 -0.55 13.62
CA GLY A 63 7.46 -1.28 12.69
C GLY A 63 8.01 -2.64 12.24
N SER A 64 9.26 -2.97 12.62
CA SER A 64 9.97 -4.12 12.07
C SER A 64 9.35 -5.46 12.46
N ALA A 65 9.49 -6.46 11.58
CA ALA A 65 9.08 -7.83 11.85
C ALA A 65 9.88 -8.44 13.02
N ALA A 66 11.11 -7.99 13.24
CA ALA A 66 11.92 -8.41 14.38
C ALA A 66 11.33 -7.96 15.73
N THR A 67 10.68 -6.79 15.75
CA THR A 67 10.04 -6.24 16.96
C THR A 67 8.61 -6.76 17.14
N ASN A 68 7.83 -6.80 16.07
CA ASN A 68 6.37 -6.98 16.12
C ASN A 68 5.89 -8.34 15.60
N GLY A 69 6.78 -9.11 14.95
CA GLY A 69 6.43 -10.32 14.22
C GLY A 69 5.99 -10.04 12.79
N LYS A 70 6.28 -10.99 11.89
CA LYS A 70 5.98 -10.88 10.45
C LYS A 70 4.50 -10.65 10.17
N LEU A 71 3.63 -11.37 10.90
CA LEU A 71 2.19 -11.30 10.72
C LEU A 71 1.64 -9.87 10.86
N LEU A 72 2.12 -9.13 11.86
CA LEU A 72 1.67 -7.76 12.09
C LEU A 72 2.29 -6.81 11.07
N SER A 73 3.56 -7.00 10.72
CA SER A 73 4.27 -6.12 9.79
C SER A 73 3.79 -6.22 8.33
N ASP A 74 3.13 -7.32 7.95
CA ASP A 74 2.62 -7.57 6.60
C ASP A 74 1.14 -7.18 6.42
N GLN A 75 0.56 -6.38 7.32
CA GLN A 75 -0.82 -5.92 7.18
C GLN A 75 -0.94 -4.77 6.17
N ILE A 76 -2.17 -4.53 5.68
CA ILE A 76 -2.45 -3.61 4.56
C ILE A 76 -2.08 -2.14 4.83
N GLY A 77 -1.94 -1.74 6.09
CA GLY A 77 -1.59 -0.36 6.45
C GLY A 77 -0.36 0.17 5.72
N GLY A 78 0.63 -0.70 5.41
CA GLY A 78 1.79 -0.31 4.62
C GLY A 78 1.43 0.22 3.24
N GLN A 79 0.40 -0.33 2.61
CA GLN A 79 -0.07 0.03 1.28
C GLN A 79 -1.03 1.23 1.31
N ILE A 80 -1.90 1.33 2.30
CA ILE A 80 -2.97 2.34 2.32
C ILE A 80 -2.47 3.76 2.65
N PHE A 81 -1.37 3.92 3.36
CA PHE A 81 -0.93 5.24 3.85
C PHE A 81 -0.07 6.04 2.86
N ILE A 82 0.22 5.53 1.68
CA ILE A 82 1.35 5.99 0.87
C ILE A 82 0.99 6.90 -0.29
N ASP A 83 -0.27 7.14 -0.56
CA ASP A 83 -0.74 7.91 -1.73
C ASP A 83 -0.02 9.24 -1.89
N THR A 84 0.20 9.96 -0.78
CA THR A 84 0.94 11.22 -0.77
C THR A 84 2.30 11.12 -1.48
N TRP A 85 3.00 10.01 -1.33
CA TRP A 85 4.35 9.84 -1.89
C TRP A 85 4.33 9.63 -3.40
N GLY A 86 3.32 8.92 -3.91
CA GLY A 86 3.07 8.83 -5.35
C GLY A 86 2.72 10.19 -5.95
N LEU A 87 1.86 10.96 -5.27
CA LEU A 87 1.37 12.25 -5.74
C LEU A 87 2.46 13.35 -5.80
N ILE A 88 3.45 13.33 -4.92
CA ILE A 88 4.51 14.35 -4.91
C ILE A 88 5.69 14.06 -5.85
N TRP A 89 5.73 12.87 -6.46
CA TRP A 89 6.78 12.46 -7.40
C TRP A 89 6.22 12.07 -8.78
N PRO A 90 5.51 12.99 -9.50
CA PRO A 90 4.94 12.70 -10.82
C PRO A 90 5.99 12.15 -11.78
N GLY A 91 5.73 10.96 -12.36
CA GLY A 91 6.64 10.31 -13.31
C GLY A 91 7.98 9.81 -12.74
N ARG A 92 8.12 9.77 -11.42
CA ARG A 92 9.33 9.28 -10.73
C ARG A 92 8.97 8.13 -9.79
N PRO A 93 8.63 6.94 -10.33
CA PRO A 93 8.23 5.78 -9.52
C PRO A 93 9.33 5.36 -8.53
N ASP A 94 10.61 5.47 -8.91
CA ASP A 94 11.76 5.24 -8.05
C ASP A 94 11.72 6.08 -6.76
N LYS A 95 11.52 7.40 -6.90
CA LYS A 95 11.46 8.31 -5.76
C LYS A 95 10.19 8.13 -4.94
N ALA A 96 9.06 7.91 -5.60
CA ALA A 96 7.80 7.62 -4.93
C ALA A 96 7.90 6.37 -4.05
N ALA A 97 8.50 5.30 -4.58
CA ALA A 97 8.72 4.05 -3.88
C ALA A 97 9.65 4.22 -2.66
N ASP A 98 10.77 4.94 -2.81
CA ASP A 98 11.72 5.18 -1.72
C ASP A 98 11.09 5.99 -0.57
N TYR A 99 10.32 7.03 -0.88
CA TYR A 99 9.62 7.84 0.12
C TYR A 99 8.49 7.07 0.79
N ALA A 100 7.75 6.27 0.02
CA ALA A 100 6.71 5.38 0.56
C ALA A 100 7.31 4.35 1.52
N GLN A 101 8.43 3.73 1.16
CA GLN A 101 9.14 2.79 2.03
C GLN A 101 9.60 3.46 3.33
N ALA A 102 10.21 4.65 3.26
CA ALA A 102 10.64 5.38 4.44
C ALA A 102 9.47 5.68 5.38
N ALA A 103 8.32 6.06 4.82
CA ALA A 103 7.12 6.33 5.61
C ALA A 103 6.49 5.06 6.20
N ALA A 104 6.35 4.01 5.40
CA ALA A 104 5.73 2.76 5.82
C ALA A 104 6.57 2.00 6.87
N SER A 105 7.90 2.13 6.82
CA SER A 105 8.81 1.43 7.74
C SER A 105 8.65 1.83 9.20
N VAL A 106 7.95 2.91 9.50
CA VAL A 106 7.60 3.30 10.88
C VAL A 106 6.71 2.25 11.55
N SER A 107 5.84 1.59 10.78
CA SER A 107 4.85 0.64 11.30
C SER A 107 4.86 -0.73 10.61
N HIS A 108 5.51 -0.87 9.45
CA HIS A 108 5.48 -2.06 8.62
C HIS A 108 6.88 -2.52 8.22
N ASP A 109 6.96 -3.78 7.74
CA ASP A 109 8.18 -4.40 7.22
C ASP A 109 7.80 -5.42 6.13
N GLY A 110 8.77 -6.04 5.48
CA GLY A 110 8.55 -7.13 4.53
C GLY A 110 7.56 -6.79 3.41
N GLU A 111 6.50 -7.55 3.29
CA GLU A 111 5.49 -7.34 2.24
C GLU A 111 4.71 -6.04 2.42
N GLY A 112 4.57 -5.54 3.65
CA GLY A 112 4.01 -4.22 3.93
C GLY A 112 4.78 -3.10 3.22
N LEU A 113 6.11 -3.18 3.19
CA LEU A 113 6.96 -2.23 2.45
C LEU A 113 6.88 -2.42 0.95
N ASN A 114 6.78 -3.67 0.48
CA ASN A 114 6.61 -3.95 -0.95
C ASN A 114 5.31 -3.33 -1.48
N GLY A 115 4.21 -3.44 -0.73
CA GLY A 115 2.94 -2.81 -1.09
C GLY A 115 3.02 -1.28 -1.11
N ALA A 116 3.70 -0.68 -0.14
CA ALA A 116 3.96 0.76 -0.11
C ALA A 116 4.68 1.24 -1.38
N ARG A 117 5.78 0.58 -1.73
CA ARG A 117 6.58 0.88 -2.92
C ARG A 117 5.76 0.73 -4.19
N TYR A 118 5.04 -0.38 -4.33
CA TYR A 118 4.29 -0.73 -5.53
C TYR A 118 3.16 0.27 -5.83
N ILE A 119 2.30 0.55 -4.86
CA ILE A 119 1.18 1.47 -5.07
C ILE A 119 1.66 2.92 -5.28
N ALA A 120 2.68 3.37 -4.53
CA ALA A 120 3.25 4.70 -4.77
C ALA A 120 3.85 4.81 -6.19
N ALA A 121 4.50 3.76 -6.69
CA ALA A 121 4.98 3.69 -8.06
C ALA A 121 3.85 3.75 -9.08
N CYS A 122 2.73 3.00 -8.87
CA CYS A 122 1.55 3.07 -9.74
C CYS A 122 1.01 4.51 -9.83
N ILE A 123 0.84 5.19 -8.69
CA ILE A 123 0.36 6.58 -8.65
C ILE A 123 1.32 7.52 -9.40
N ALA A 124 2.63 7.39 -9.17
CA ALA A 124 3.62 8.23 -9.85
C ALA A 124 3.64 8.00 -11.36
N LEU A 125 3.51 6.77 -11.81
CA LEU A 125 3.44 6.40 -13.23
C LEU A 125 2.17 6.92 -13.91
N ALA A 126 1.03 6.95 -13.23
CA ALA A 126 -0.25 7.40 -13.76
C ALA A 126 -0.25 8.87 -14.23
N PHE A 127 0.72 9.69 -13.82
CA PHE A 127 0.91 11.04 -14.35
C PHE A 127 1.44 11.07 -15.80
N GLN A 128 2.04 9.99 -16.29
CA GLN A 128 2.74 9.97 -17.59
C GLN A 128 2.31 8.83 -18.52
N GLU A 129 1.88 7.69 -17.96
CA GLU A 129 1.43 6.52 -18.69
C GLU A 129 -0.09 6.47 -18.67
N GLN A 130 -0.71 6.26 -19.86
CA GLN A 130 -2.16 6.22 -20.03
C GLN A 130 -2.72 4.78 -20.04
N ASP A 131 -1.84 3.79 -20.18
CA ASP A 131 -2.21 2.38 -20.19
C ASP A 131 -2.06 1.79 -18.80
N ILE A 132 -3.20 1.49 -18.16
CA ILE A 132 -3.22 0.94 -16.80
C ILE A 132 -2.49 -0.42 -16.70
N GLY A 133 -2.53 -1.24 -17.73
CA GLY A 133 -1.80 -2.51 -17.79
C GLY A 133 -0.28 -2.28 -17.73
N LYS A 134 0.22 -1.29 -18.46
CA LYS A 134 1.63 -0.90 -18.40
C LYS A 134 2.01 -0.31 -17.05
N ILE A 135 1.16 0.49 -16.42
CA ILE A 135 1.39 1.02 -15.07
C ILE A 135 1.62 -0.13 -14.10
N VAL A 136 0.71 -1.11 -14.10
CA VAL A 136 0.79 -2.32 -13.25
C VAL A 136 2.09 -3.10 -13.49
N GLU A 137 2.47 -3.31 -14.76
CA GLU A 137 3.72 -4.03 -15.10
C GLU A 137 4.98 -3.23 -14.76
N LEU A 138 4.99 -1.92 -14.98
CA LEU A 138 6.17 -1.08 -14.71
C LEU A 138 6.44 -0.92 -13.21
N ALA A 139 5.40 -0.81 -12.39
CA ALA A 139 5.52 -0.68 -10.95
C ALA A 139 6.19 -1.90 -10.28
N LEU A 140 6.14 -3.09 -10.89
CA LEU A 140 6.87 -4.28 -10.41
C LEU A 140 8.38 -4.08 -10.32
N LYS A 141 8.95 -3.13 -11.08
CA LYS A 141 10.39 -2.83 -11.04
C LYS A 141 10.85 -2.23 -9.71
N GLU A 142 9.90 -1.69 -8.94
CA GLU A 142 10.18 -1.01 -7.67
C GLU A 142 10.15 -1.95 -6.45
N ILE A 143 9.85 -3.24 -6.66
CA ILE A 143 9.80 -4.26 -5.61
C ILE A 143 10.63 -5.48 -5.99
N PRO A 144 11.09 -6.31 -5.01
CA PRO A 144 11.82 -7.53 -5.31
C PRO A 144 10.94 -8.52 -6.09
N SER A 145 11.44 -9.04 -7.20
CA SER A 145 10.73 -10.03 -8.03
C SER A 145 10.36 -11.32 -7.29
N GLU A 146 11.15 -11.69 -6.26
CA GLU A 146 10.92 -12.87 -5.44
C GLU A 146 9.86 -12.69 -4.36
N SER A 147 9.39 -11.45 -4.13
CA SER A 147 8.42 -11.16 -3.08
C SER A 147 7.07 -11.83 -3.35
N LEU A 148 6.30 -12.08 -2.28
CA LEU A 148 4.92 -12.57 -2.43
C LEU A 148 4.04 -11.53 -3.11
N TYR A 149 4.31 -10.25 -2.86
CA TYR A 149 3.61 -9.15 -3.51
C TYR A 149 3.79 -9.19 -5.03
N ALA A 150 5.02 -9.33 -5.53
CA ALA A 150 5.28 -9.46 -6.97
C ALA A 150 4.57 -10.69 -7.56
N LYS A 151 4.62 -11.82 -6.87
CA LYS A 151 3.99 -13.08 -7.33
C LYS A 151 2.46 -12.99 -7.44
N VAL A 152 1.78 -12.34 -6.51
CA VAL A 152 0.33 -12.17 -6.62
C VAL A 152 -0.03 -11.21 -7.76
N VAL A 153 0.74 -10.13 -7.95
CA VAL A 153 0.56 -9.21 -9.08
C VAL A 153 0.72 -9.95 -10.41
N GLU A 154 1.80 -10.73 -10.56
CA GLU A 154 2.06 -11.53 -11.76
C GLU A 154 0.96 -12.58 -12.02
N ALA A 155 0.44 -13.22 -10.96
CA ALA A 155 -0.66 -14.17 -11.08
C ALA A 155 -1.93 -13.51 -11.63
N VAL A 156 -2.27 -12.32 -11.16
CA VAL A 156 -3.43 -11.55 -11.68
C VAL A 156 -3.20 -11.10 -13.11
N ILE A 157 -2.00 -10.61 -13.46
CA ILE A 157 -1.64 -10.25 -14.85
C ILE A 157 -1.80 -11.46 -15.78
N ALA A 158 -1.30 -12.62 -15.36
CA ALA A 158 -1.40 -13.85 -16.16
C ALA A 158 -2.86 -14.28 -16.35
N HIS A 159 -3.66 -14.21 -15.29
CA HIS A 159 -5.09 -14.53 -15.35
C HIS A 159 -5.85 -13.58 -16.28
N HIS A 160 -5.64 -12.28 -16.15
CA HIS A 160 -6.25 -11.28 -17.02
C HIS A 160 -5.90 -11.48 -18.51
N LYS A 161 -4.63 -11.81 -18.82
CA LYS A 161 -4.22 -12.14 -20.18
C LYS A 161 -4.94 -13.36 -20.77
N ALA A 162 -5.28 -14.34 -19.93
CA ALA A 162 -6.00 -15.56 -20.34
C ALA A 162 -7.53 -15.37 -20.38
N HIS A 163 -8.07 -14.50 -19.53
CA HIS A 163 -9.52 -14.27 -19.33
C HIS A 163 -9.82 -12.76 -19.21
N PRO A 164 -9.67 -11.97 -20.30
CA PRO A 164 -9.68 -10.49 -20.24
C PRO A 164 -11.02 -9.89 -19.84
N ASP A 165 -12.13 -10.63 -20.01
CA ASP A 165 -13.50 -10.14 -19.77
C ASP A 165 -14.16 -10.75 -18.53
N ASP A 166 -13.43 -11.59 -17.76
CA ASP A 166 -13.99 -12.41 -16.66
C ASP A 166 -13.24 -12.10 -15.34
N TRP A 167 -13.61 -10.97 -14.71
CA TRP A 167 -13.01 -10.57 -13.44
C TRP A 167 -13.46 -11.47 -12.28
N GLU A 168 -14.66 -12.05 -12.35
CA GLU A 168 -15.19 -12.95 -11.36
C GLU A 168 -14.32 -14.22 -11.24
N SER A 169 -13.91 -14.81 -12.37
CA SER A 169 -13.00 -15.97 -12.34
C SER A 169 -11.61 -15.62 -11.80
N CYS A 170 -11.16 -14.37 -12.01
CA CYS A 170 -9.92 -13.90 -11.39
C CYS A 170 -10.06 -13.80 -9.87
N LEU A 171 -11.19 -13.30 -9.38
CA LEU A 171 -11.49 -13.25 -7.95
C LEU A 171 -11.57 -14.67 -7.35
N GLU A 172 -12.17 -15.62 -8.05
CA GLU A 172 -12.19 -17.05 -7.64
C GLU A 172 -10.76 -17.61 -7.53
N MET A 173 -9.88 -17.28 -8.48
CA MET A 173 -8.46 -17.64 -8.42
C MET A 173 -7.79 -17.03 -7.19
N LEU A 174 -8.04 -15.75 -6.90
CA LEU A 174 -7.50 -15.10 -5.70
C LEU A 174 -8.01 -15.77 -4.42
N HIS A 175 -9.30 -16.07 -4.32
CA HIS A 175 -9.85 -16.82 -3.17
C HIS A 175 -9.19 -18.17 -3.00
N ARG A 176 -9.02 -18.94 -4.07
CA ARG A 176 -8.43 -20.27 -4.03
C ARG A 176 -6.95 -20.27 -3.67
N ASP A 177 -6.14 -19.37 -4.28
CA ASP A 177 -4.69 -19.45 -4.26
C ASP A 177 -4.05 -18.42 -3.32
N TRP A 178 -4.70 -17.28 -3.06
CA TRP A 178 -4.17 -16.12 -2.35
C TRP A 178 -5.12 -15.57 -1.26
N GLY A 179 -6.11 -16.34 -0.84
CA GLY A 179 -7.13 -15.89 0.09
C GLY A 179 -6.67 -15.76 1.55
N TYR A 180 -7.51 -15.15 2.37
CA TYR A 180 -7.24 -14.92 3.79
C TYR A 180 -7.04 -16.19 4.62
N ASP A 181 -7.51 -17.35 4.13
CA ASP A 181 -7.25 -18.66 4.74
C ASP A 181 -5.77 -19.06 4.72
N LYS A 182 -4.95 -18.42 3.87
CA LYS A 182 -3.51 -18.67 3.73
C LYS A 182 -2.65 -17.67 4.50
N TYR A 183 -3.23 -16.56 4.87
CA TYR A 183 -2.53 -15.47 5.55
C TYR A 183 -3.25 -15.08 6.82
N GLY A 184 -2.53 -14.99 7.92
CA GLY A 184 -3.10 -14.56 9.18
C GLY A 184 -3.29 -13.06 9.30
N GLY A 185 -3.74 -12.61 10.49
CA GLY A 185 -3.95 -11.20 10.80
C GLY A 185 -5.36 -10.72 10.46
N VAL A 186 -5.58 -9.41 10.60
CA VAL A 186 -6.90 -8.80 10.37
C VAL A 186 -7.12 -8.50 8.89
N CYS A 187 -6.12 -7.85 8.26
CA CYS A 187 -6.15 -7.44 6.85
C CYS A 187 -4.76 -7.63 6.24
N HIS A 188 -4.44 -8.86 5.84
CA HIS A 188 -3.13 -9.15 5.23
C HIS A 188 -3.01 -8.48 3.87
N ILE A 189 -1.82 -7.93 3.57
CA ILE A 189 -1.59 -7.11 2.37
C ILE A 189 -1.72 -7.92 1.07
N ILE A 190 -1.32 -9.20 1.04
CA ILE A 190 -1.24 -10.00 -0.20
C ILE A 190 -2.60 -10.23 -0.86
N PRO A 191 -3.67 -10.69 -0.16
CA PRO A 191 -5.00 -10.79 -0.78
C PRO A 191 -5.47 -9.45 -1.36
N ASN A 192 -5.24 -8.37 -0.65
CA ASN A 192 -5.68 -7.03 -1.03
C ASN A 192 -4.87 -6.45 -2.20
N ALA A 193 -3.57 -6.75 -2.29
CA ALA A 193 -2.76 -6.46 -3.48
C ALA A 193 -3.36 -7.09 -4.73
N GLY A 194 -3.76 -8.37 -4.64
CA GLY A 194 -4.45 -9.07 -5.72
C GLY A 194 -5.73 -8.37 -6.17
N VAL A 195 -6.57 -7.94 -5.21
CA VAL A 195 -7.82 -7.19 -5.51
C VAL A 195 -7.53 -5.86 -6.18
N CYS A 196 -6.56 -5.08 -5.70
CA CYS A 196 -6.20 -3.80 -6.32
C CYS A 196 -5.77 -3.99 -7.79
N VAL A 197 -4.91 -4.97 -8.05
CA VAL A 197 -4.42 -5.25 -9.42
C VAL A 197 -5.54 -5.78 -10.32
N LEU A 198 -6.37 -6.69 -9.80
CA LEU A 198 -7.57 -7.17 -10.49
C LEU A 198 -8.47 -5.99 -10.90
N ALA A 199 -8.82 -5.13 -9.95
CA ALA A 199 -9.70 -3.99 -10.20
C ALA A 199 -9.11 -3.03 -11.24
N MET A 200 -7.82 -2.72 -11.17
CA MET A 200 -7.14 -1.86 -12.15
C MET A 200 -7.17 -2.46 -13.56
N LEU A 201 -6.85 -3.75 -13.71
CA LEU A 201 -6.78 -4.39 -15.02
C LEU A 201 -8.17 -4.56 -15.66
N TYR A 202 -9.16 -5.08 -14.92
CA TYR A 202 -10.51 -5.30 -15.45
C TYR A 202 -11.38 -4.04 -15.49
N GLY A 203 -10.97 -2.98 -14.79
CA GLY A 203 -11.54 -1.65 -14.93
C GLY A 203 -11.05 -0.93 -16.18
N ALA A 204 -9.93 -1.38 -16.78
CA ALA A 204 -9.41 -0.96 -18.08
C ALA A 204 -9.29 0.58 -18.25
N GLY A 205 -8.92 1.30 -17.17
CA GLY A 205 -8.77 2.76 -17.16
C GLY A 205 -10.06 3.53 -16.90
N ASP A 206 -11.21 2.88 -16.76
CA ASP A 206 -12.45 3.51 -16.29
C ASP A 206 -12.48 3.62 -14.78
N PHE A 207 -12.57 4.85 -14.27
CA PHE A 207 -12.56 5.12 -12.82
C PHE A 207 -13.72 4.43 -12.10
N ASN A 208 -14.94 4.60 -12.61
CA ASN A 208 -16.14 4.07 -11.94
C ASN A 208 -16.12 2.54 -11.95
N ARG A 209 -15.78 1.95 -13.08
CA ARG A 209 -15.69 0.49 -13.21
C ARG A 209 -14.60 -0.11 -12.30
N THR A 210 -13.44 0.55 -12.20
CA THR A 210 -12.35 0.10 -11.33
C THR A 210 -12.77 0.12 -9.87
N VAL A 211 -13.36 1.22 -9.39
CA VAL A 211 -13.82 1.34 -8.00
C VAL A 211 -14.97 0.37 -7.72
N GLU A 212 -15.91 0.19 -8.66
CA GLU A 212 -16.99 -0.80 -8.56
C GLU A 212 -16.43 -2.21 -8.35
N ILE A 213 -15.51 -2.66 -9.21
CA ILE A 213 -14.91 -4.00 -9.08
C ILE A 213 -14.17 -4.13 -7.74
N ALA A 214 -13.35 -3.14 -7.35
CA ALA A 214 -12.63 -3.17 -6.07
C ALA A 214 -13.57 -3.33 -4.87
N THR A 215 -14.74 -2.66 -4.91
CA THR A 215 -15.73 -2.76 -3.83
C THR A 215 -16.50 -4.07 -3.86
N MET A 216 -16.81 -4.62 -5.03
CA MET A 216 -17.50 -5.90 -5.18
C MET A 216 -16.65 -7.10 -4.77
N CYS A 217 -15.32 -7.00 -4.87
CA CYS A 217 -14.40 -8.05 -4.42
C CYS A 217 -14.42 -8.28 -2.91
N SER A 218 -15.04 -7.41 -2.14
CA SER A 218 -15.06 -7.48 -0.65
C SER A 218 -13.66 -7.39 -0.04
N TRP A 219 -13.37 -8.15 1.00
CA TRP A 219 -12.16 -8.10 1.81
C TRP A 219 -11.98 -6.69 2.42
N ASP A 220 -10.83 -6.05 2.24
CA ASP A 220 -10.59 -4.70 2.77
C ASP A 220 -11.02 -3.63 1.75
N THR A 221 -12.33 -3.50 1.60
CA THR A 221 -12.98 -2.75 0.52
C THR A 221 -12.59 -1.28 0.49
N ASP A 222 -12.57 -0.59 1.62
CA ASP A 222 -12.26 0.84 1.71
C ASP A 222 -10.80 1.13 1.37
N CYS A 223 -9.87 0.31 1.87
CA CYS A 223 -8.45 0.43 1.54
C CYS A 223 -8.20 0.16 0.05
N ASN A 224 -8.77 -0.94 -0.48
CA ASN A 224 -8.61 -1.31 -1.87
C ASN A 224 -9.18 -0.24 -2.81
N ALA A 225 -10.43 0.21 -2.57
CA ALA A 225 -11.07 1.25 -3.35
C ALA A 225 -10.33 2.60 -3.25
N GLY A 226 -9.78 2.94 -2.08
CA GLY A 226 -8.98 4.13 -1.87
C GLY A 226 -7.71 4.14 -2.73
N ASN A 227 -6.94 3.04 -2.72
CA ASN A 227 -5.72 2.93 -3.52
C ASN A 227 -6.00 2.99 -5.02
N VAL A 228 -6.93 2.15 -5.53
CA VAL A 228 -7.22 2.15 -6.96
C VAL A 228 -7.87 3.46 -7.41
N GLY A 229 -8.70 4.07 -6.54
CA GLY A 229 -9.31 5.37 -6.79
C GLY A 229 -8.26 6.48 -6.94
N THR A 230 -7.18 6.46 -6.13
CA THR A 230 -6.08 7.43 -6.28
C THR A 230 -5.33 7.21 -7.59
N VAL A 231 -4.98 5.97 -7.95
CA VAL A 231 -4.29 5.66 -9.22
C VAL A 231 -5.14 6.12 -10.42
N LEU A 232 -6.40 5.72 -10.45
CA LEU A 232 -7.31 6.06 -11.56
C LEU A 232 -7.69 7.54 -11.59
N GLY A 233 -7.80 8.19 -10.41
CA GLY A 233 -8.03 9.64 -10.32
C GLY A 233 -6.91 10.43 -10.98
N VAL A 234 -5.65 10.03 -10.74
CA VAL A 234 -4.49 10.63 -11.42
C VAL A 234 -4.51 10.32 -12.91
N LEU A 235 -4.75 9.06 -13.29
CA LEU A 235 -4.77 8.62 -14.69
C LEU A 235 -5.81 9.36 -15.53
N THR A 236 -7.01 9.59 -14.99
CA THR A 236 -8.14 10.22 -15.69
C THR A 236 -8.16 11.74 -15.54
N GLY A 237 -7.38 12.30 -14.62
CA GLY A 237 -7.33 13.74 -14.35
C GLY A 237 -8.53 14.25 -13.53
N LEU A 238 -9.12 13.39 -12.70
CA LEU A 238 -10.24 13.73 -11.79
C LEU A 238 -9.76 14.39 -10.51
#